data_95cd0d1f615af5da5147589f88eaefe5
#
_entry.id   95cd0d1f615af5da5147589f88eaefe5
#
_cell.length_a   1.000
_cell.length_b   1.000
_cell.length_c   1.000
_cell.angle_alpha   90.00
_cell.angle_beta   90.00
_cell.angle_gamma   90.00
#
_symmetry.space_group_name_H-M   'P 1'
#
loop_
_entity.id
_entity.type
_entity.pdbx_description
1 polymer ?
#
loop_
_entity_poly.entity_id
_entity_poly.type
_entity_poly.pdbx_seq_one_letter_code
_entity_poly.pdbx_strand_id
1 'polypeptide(L)'
;DYHWTEVVMRDIPHSMLEGVALHHYSVIDWGKKGPAKEFSEQHYFQTMQRALLMDELISKHSNIMDKYDPGKNVALVVDEWGGWYDVEPGTNPGFLYQQNTMRDAILAGATLNIFHNHSDRVRMANLAQTVNVLQAVILTDEEKMLLTPTYHVMEMYNVHQDAILLPLNLKTNDYVFGNEKLPAVSASASRDTQGLTHISLVNIDSKNAQEVAIELRGGKYTSVTGRILNSEKLQDHN
;
A
#
# COMPACT_ATOMS: atom_id res chain seq x y z
N ASP A 1 12.00 -13.83 4.56
CA ASP A 1 12.54 -14.69 5.64
C ASP A 1 13.38 -13.83 6.58
N TYR A 2 12.97 -13.73 7.84
CA TYR A 2 13.64 -12.92 8.88
C TYR A 2 15.06 -13.40 9.18
N HIS A 3 15.29 -14.71 9.17
CA HIS A 3 16.63 -15.27 9.38
C HIS A 3 17.60 -14.85 8.27
N TRP A 4 17.11 -14.81 7.02
CA TRP A 4 17.90 -14.31 5.89
C TRP A 4 18.32 -12.84 6.10
N THR A 5 17.40 -11.98 6.51
CA THR A 5 17.73 -10.58 6.82
C THR A 5 18.77 -10.47 7.92
N GLU A 6 18.66 -11.29 8.97
CA GLU A 6 19.65 -11.30 10.06
C GLU A 6 21.04 -11.72 9.56
N VAL A 7 21.13 -12.78 8.76
CA VAL A 7 22.41 -13.27 8.20
C VAL A 7 23.04 -12.20 7.30
N VAL A 8 22.27 -11.61 6.39
CA VAL A 8 22.77 -10.55 5.49
C VAL A 8 23.30 -9.36 6.28
N MET A 9 22.51 -8.87 7.23
CA MET A 9 22.90 -7.69 8.02
C MET A 9 24.09 -7.95 8.95
N ARG A 10 24.28 -9.19 9.40
CA ARG A 10 25.41 -9.58 10.27
C ARG A 10 26.69 -9.79 9.49
N ASP A 11 26.61 -10.48 8.34
CA ASP A 11 27.77 -11.07 7.66
C ASP A 11 28.30 -10.19 6.49
N ILE A 12 27.46 -9.31 5.92
CA ILE A 12 27.87 -8.45 4.81
C ILE A 12 28.28 -7.05 5.34
N PRO A 13 29.44 -6.53 4.98
CA PRO A 13 29.80 -5.16 5.34
C PRO A 13 28.76 -4.14 4.86
N HIS A 14 28.23 -3.30 5.74
CA HIS A 14 27.16 -2.34 5.41
C HIS A 14 27.59 -1.31 4.33
N SER A 15 28.89 -1.06 4.18
CA SER A 15 29.40 -0.23 3.08
C SER A 15 29.19 -0.85 1.68
N MET A 16 28.80 -2.11 1.61
CA MET A 16 28.47 -2.83 0.38
C MET A 16 26.95 -3.02 0.19
N LEU A 17 26.13 -2.52 1.12
CA LEU A 17 24.68 -2.65 1.11
C LEU A 17 24.02 -1.27 1.03
N GLU A 18 23.31 -1.00 -0.07
CA GLU A 18 22.40 0.15 -0.16
C GLU A 18 21.03 -0.20 0.45
N GLY A 19 20.58 -1.44 0.32
CA GLY A 19 19.33 -1.89 0.86
C GLY A 19 19.16 -3.40 0.86
N VAL A 20 18.17 -3.87 1.62
CA VAL A 20 17.70 -5.25 1.68
C VAL A 20 16.32 -5.32 1.06
N ALA A 21 16.12 -6.25 0.13
CA ALA A 21 14.87 -6.41 -0.61
C ALA A 21 13.82 -7.17 0.20
N LEU A 22 12.56 -6.75 0.07
CA LEU A 22 11.37 -7.41 0.61
C LEU A 22 10.28 -7.46 -0.46
N HIS A 23 9.76 -8.66 -0.76
CA HIS A 23 8.57 -8.83 -1.60
C HIS A 23 7.37 -9.22 -0.75
N HIS A 24 6.22 -8.61 -1.01
CA HIS A 24 4.96 -9.05 -0.43
C HIS A 24 3.78 -8.77 -1.35
N TYR A 25 3.10 -9.84 -1.75
CA TYR A 25 1.83 -9.76 -2.46
C TYR A 25 0.65 -10.02 -1.53
N SER A 26 -0.39 -9.23 -1.67
CA SER A 26 -1.67 -9.43 -0.97
C SER A 26 -2.45 -10.55 -1.62
N VAL A 27 -2.05 -11.78 -1.32
CA VAL A 27 -2.66 -13.04 -1.80
C VAL A 27 -3.33 -13.73 -0.64
N ILE A 28 -4.63 -14.04 -0.79
CA ILE A 28 -5.39 -14.73 0.25
C ILE A 28 -4.98 -16.19 0.39
N ASP A 29 -4.77 -16.88 -0.72
CA ASP A 29 -4.30 -18.27 -0.80
C ASP A 29 -3.62 -18.48 -2.15
N TRP A 30 -2.40 -18.98 -2.16
CA TRP A 30 -1.65 -19.23 -3.39
C TRP A 30 -2.27 -20.28 -4.30
N GLY A 31 -3.05 -21.23 -3.76
CA GLY A 31 -3.79 -22.23 -4.51
C GLY A 31 -5.16 -21.77 -5.00
N LYS A 32 -5.71 -20.68 -4.39
CA LYS A 32 -7.02 -20.11 -4.71
C LYS A 32 -6.99 -18.60 -4.51
N LYS A 33 -6.35 -17.88 -5.42
CA LYS A 33 -6.19 -16.43 -5.32
C LYS A 33 -7.51 -15.67 -5.41
N GLY A 34 -8.49 -16.27 -6.09
CA GLY A 34 -9.80 -15.68 -6.34
C GLY A 34 -9.82 -14.68 -7.50
N PRO A 35 -11.03 -14.35 -8.00
CA PRO A 35 -11.19 -13.53 -9.19
C PRO A 35 -10.82 -12.06 -8.94
N ALA A 36 -10.34 -11.42 -10.01
CA ALA A 36 -10.00 -10.00 -9.96
C ALA A 36 -11.25 -9.11 -9.86
N LYS A 37 -12.35 -9.44 -10.53
CA LYS A 37 -13.59 -8.64 -10.56
C LYS A 37 -14.72 -9.18 -9.69
N GLU A 38 -15.06 -10.44 -9.85
CA GLU A 38 -16.26 -11.05 -9.23
C GLU A 38 -15.93 -11.59 -7.82
N PHE A 39 -15.49 -10.73 -6.93
CA PHE A 39 -15.12 -11.11 -5.57
C PHE A 39 -16.21 -10.76 -4.53
N SER A 40 -16.28 -11.58 -3.49
CA SER A 40 -17.15 -11.34 -2.34
C SER A 40 -16.54 -10.37 -1.33
N GLU A 41 -17.34 -9.90 -0.38
CA GLU A 41 -16.83 -9.16 0.78
C GLU A 41 -15.79 -9.95 1.57
N GLN A 42 -15.94 -11.26 1.71
CA GLN A 42 -14.95 -12.10 2.36
C GLN A 42 -13.60 -12.02 1.66
N HIS A 43 -13.57 -12.12 0.33
CA HIS A 43 -12.32 -11.98 -0.44
C HIS A 43 -11.73 -10.58 -0.28
N TYR A 44 -12.55 -9.53 -0.29
CA TYR A 44 -12.10 -8.17 -0.03
C TYR A 44 -11.45 -8.05 1.36
N PHE A 45 -12.16 -8.49 2.40
CA PHE A 45 -11.68 -8.44 3.78
C PHE A 45 -10.32 -9.18 3.93
N GLN A 46 -10.23 -10.40 3.42
CA GLN A 46 -9.00 -11.19 3.44
C GLN A 46 -7.87 -10.52 2.64
N THR A 47 -8.18 -9.89 1.51
CA THR A 47 -7.19 -9.12 0.74
C THR A 47 -6.64 -7.95 1.58
N MET A 48 -7.52 -7.21 2.27
CA MET A 48 -7.10 -6.12 3.15
C MET A 48 -6.29 -6.62 4.36
N GLN A 49 -6.62 -7.78 4.92
CA GLN A 49 -5.79 -8.41 5.96
C GLN A 49 -4.37 -8.67 5.45
N ARG A 50 -4.24 -9.16 4.22
CA ARG A 50 -2.93 -9.41 3.59
C ARG A 50 -2.17 -8.12 3.29
N ALA A 51 -2.87 -7.07 2.84
CA ALA A 51 -2.26 -5.76 2.62
C ALA A 51 -1.72 -5.16 3.93
N LEU A 52 -2.50 -5.20 4.99
CA LEU A 52 -2.12 -4.65 6.30
C LEU A 52 -1.00 -5.45 6.99
N LEU A 53 -0.78 -6.72 6.61
CA LEU A 53 0.36 -7.52 7.09
C LEU A 53 1.71 -6.88 6.73
N MET A 54 1.75 -6.00 5.73
CA MET A 54 2.95 -5.26 5.35
C MET A 54 3.57 -4.49 6.52
N ASP A 55 2.74 -3.91 7.40
CA ASP A 55 3.20 -3.18 8.59
C ASP A 55 4.00 -4.08 9.54
N GLU A 56 3.49 -5.28 9.79
CA GLU A 56 4.18 -6.28 10.62
C GLU A 56 5.50 -6.75 9.97
N LEU A 57 5.47 -7.02 8.65
CA LEU A 57 6.65 -7.46 7.91
C LEU A 57 7.77 -6.41 7.96
N ILE A 58 7.44 -5.16 7.66
CA ILE A 58 8.40 -4.05 7.72
C ILE A 58 8.94 -3.88 9.15
N SER A 59 8.06 -3.86 10.15
CA SER A 59 8.45 -3.72 11.55
C SER A 59 9.42 -4.82 12.00
N LYS A 60 9.15 -6.09 11.66
CA LYS A 60 10.00 -7.22 12.03
C LYS A 60 11.36 -7.18 11.32
N HIS A 61 11.38 -6.89 10.01
CA HIS A 61 12.64 -6.75 9.26
C HIS A 61 13.45 -5.55 9.79
N SER A 62 12.81 -4.40 10.01
CA SER A 62 13.46 -3.20 10.56
C SER A 62 14.06 -3.46 11.94
N ASN A 63 13.34 -4.14 12.83
CA ASN A 63 13.85 -4.49 14.17
C ASN A 63 15.09 -5.40 14.11
N ILE A 64 15.19 -6.28 13.12
CA ILE A 64 16.40 -7.08 12.89
C ILE A 64 17.52 -6.20 12.35
N MET A 65 17.24 -5.37 11.37
CA MET A 65 18.21 -4.46 10.76
C MET A 65 18.78 -3.47 11.79
N ASP A 66 17.94 -2.94 12.70
CA ASP A 66 18.34 -1.97 13.73
C ASP A 66 19.37 -2.52 14.73
N LYS A 67 19.46 -3.85 14.90
CA LYS A 67 20.49 -4.48 15.74
C LYS A 67 21.91 -4.29 15.15
N TYR A 68 22.02 -4.24 13.84
CA TYR A 68 23.29 -4.19 13.11
C TYR A 68 23.56 -2.81 12.50
N ASP A 69 22.49 -2.06 12.19
CA ASP A 69 22.55 -0.72 11.60
C ASP A 69 21.55 0.21 12.30
N PRO A 70 21.84 0.63 13.57
CA PRO A 70 20.97 1.52 14.32
C PRO A 70 20.86 2.92 13.70
N GLY A 71 21.82 3.31 12.86
CA GLY A 71 21.78 4.56 12.10
C GLY A 71 20.89 4.53 10.87
N LYS A 72 20.27 3.37 10.56
CA LYS A 72 19.38 3.19 9.43
C LYS A 72 19.98 3.59 8.08
N ASN A 73 21.28 3.31 7.88
CA ASN A 73 21.98 3.62 6.64
C ASN A 73 21.57 2.66 5.51
N VAL A 74 21.38 1.37 5.83
CA VAL A 74 20.90 0.35 4.89
C VAL A 74 19.39 0.44 4.78
N ALA A 75 18.88 0.69 3.59
CA ALA A 75 17.44 0.79 3.33
C ALA A 75 16.73 -0.58 3.43
N LEU A 76 15.45 -0.59 3.79
CA LEU A 76 14.55 -1.66 3.42
C LEU A 76 13.85 -1.25 2.12
N VAL A 77 13.97 -2.10 1.09
CA VAL A 77 13.43 -1.86 -0.25
C VAL A 77 12.30 -2.86 -0.49
N VAL A 78 11.07 -2.39 -0.57
CA VAL A 78 9.92 -3.23 -0.94
C VAL A 78 9.79 -3.20 -2.46
N ASP A 79 10.65 -3.94 -3.13
CA ASP A 79 10.82 -3.88 -4.59
C ASP A 79 9.77 -4.64 -5.38
N GLU A 80 8.90 -5.43 -4.72
CA GLU A 80 7.66 -5.95 -5.30
C GLU A 80 6.54 -5.98 -4.26
N TRP A 81 5.40 -5.35 -4.59
CA TRP A 81 4.18 -5.41 -3.79
C TRP A 81 2.93 -5.21 -4.65
N GLY A 82 1.77 -5.56 -4.12
CA GLY A 82 0.47 -5.38 -4.78
C GLY A 82 -0.49 -6.54 -4.55
N GLY A 83 -1.65 -6.48 -5.18
CA GLY A 83 -2.63 -7.55 -5.23
C GLY A 83 -2.31 -8.57 -6.31
N TRP A 84 -2.49 -9.85 -6.03
CA TRP A 84 -2.32 -10.91 -7.03
C TRP A 84 -3.51 -11.86 -6.97
N TYR A 85 -4.29 -11.88 -8.06
CA TYR A 85 -5.51 -12.68 -8.22
C TYR A 85 -5.36 -13.70 -9.36
N ASP A 86 -6.42 -14.45 -9.60
CA ASP A 86 -6.49 -15.29 -10.79
C ASP A 86 -6.49 -14.40 -12.05
N VAL A 87 -5.84 -14.85 -13.10
CA VAL A 87 -5.81 -14.13 -14.38
C VAL A 87 -7.21 -14.02 -14.97
N GLU A 88 -7.46 -12.97 -15.73
CA GLU A 88 -8.73 -12.80 -16.41
C GLU A 88 -9.03 -13.96 -17.36
N PRO A 89 -10.24 -14.53 -17.32
CA PRO A 89 -10.64 -15.63 -18.19
C PRO A 89 -10.41 -15.31 -19.68
N GLY A 90 -9.87 -16.29 -20.41
CA GLY A 90 -9.59 -16.14 -21.84
C GLY A 90 -8.26 -15.48 -22.18
N THR A 91 -7.50 -15.05 -21.18
CA THR A 91 -6.14 -14.49 -21.40
C THR A 91 -5.06 -15.57 -21.22
N ASN A 92 -3.87 -15.30 -21.71
CA ASN A 92 -2.72 -16.18 -21.49
C ASN A 92 -2.30 -16.10 -20.00
N PRO A 93 -2.36 -17.23 -19.25
CA PRO A 93 -2.06 -17.19 -17.81
C PRO A 93 -0.61 -16.81 -17.49
N GLY A 94 0.32 -16.99 -18.41
CA GLY A 94 1.72 -16.59 -18.24
C GLY A 94 1.93 -15.07 -18.27
N PHE A 95 0.96 -14.30 -18.75
CA PHE A 95 1.05 -12.84 -18.78
C PHE A 95 0.50 -12.18 -17.51
N LEU A 96 -0.10 -12.94 -16.60
CA LEU A 96 -0.57 -12.49 -15.30
C LEU A 96 -1.53 -11.26 -15.38
N TYR A 97 -2.31 -11.17 -16.46
CA TYR A 97 -3.26 -10.08 -16.63
C TYR A 97 -4.46 -10.25 -15.69
N GLN A 98 -4.72 -9.24 -14.89
CA GLN A 98 -5.88 -9.11 -14.02
C GLN A 98 -6.46 -7.70 -14.10
N GLN A 99 -7.80 -7.56 -14.05
CA GLN A 99 -8.46 -6.26 -14.02
C GLN A 99 -8.32 -5.63 -12.64
N ASN A 100 -7.85 -4.38 -12.60
CA ASN A 100 -7.83 -3.59 -11.37
C ASN A 100 -9.20 -2.98 -11.10
N THR A 101 -9.59 -2.93 -9.83
CA THR A 101 -10.86 -2.40 -9.34
C THR A 101 -10.64 -1.42 -8.18
N MET A 102 -11.73 -0.90 -7.60
CA MET A 102 -11.64 -0.08 -6.38
C MET A 102 -11.02 -0.82 -5.19
N ARG A 103 -11.13 -2.16 -5.11
CA ARG A 103 -10.38 -2.97 -4.12
C ARG A 103 -8.88 -2.71 -4.22
N ASP A 104 -8.34 -2.66 -5.43
CA ASP A 104 -6.92 -2.45 -5.67
C ASP A 104 -6.48 -1.03 -5.32
N ALA A 105 -7.34 -0.03 -5.56
CA ALA A 105 -7.09 1.34 -5.13
C ALA A 105 -7.01 1.45 -3.60
N ILE A 106 -7.95 0.82 -2.87
CA ILE A 106 -7.95 0.81 -1.40
C ILE A 106 -6.72 0.08 -0.87
N LEU A 107 -6.37 -1.08 -1.46
CA LEU A 107 -5.16 -1.83 -1.15
C LEU A 107 -3.92 -0.95 -1.34
N ALA A 108 -3.80 -0.29 -2.48
CA ALA A 108 -2.65 0.56 -2.79
C ALA A 108 -2.52 1.72 -1.80
N GLY A 109 -3.62 2.44 -1.52
CA GLY A 109 -3.59 3.55 -0.58
C GLY A 109 -3.24 3.13 0.85
N ALA A 110 -3.82 2.01 1.34
CA ALA A 110 -3.50 1.48 2.67
C ALA A 110 -2.03 1.06 2.77
N THR A 111 -1.49 0.41 1.74
CA THR A 111 -0.08 -0.02 1.71
C THR A 111 0.87 1.16 1.60
N LEU A 112 0.55 2.19 0.80
CA LEU A 112 1.35 3.42 0.71
C LEU A 112 1.39 4.18 2.04
N ASN A 113 0.27 4.23 2.77
CA ASN A 113 0.27 4.80 4.13
C ASN A 113 1.23 4.06 5.07
N ILE A 114 1.31 2.73 4.97
CA ILE A 114 2.27 1.94 5.75
C ILE A 114 3.70 2.33 5.37
N PHE A 115 4.04 2.39 4.09
CA PHE A 115 5.37 2.78 3.64
C PHE A 115 5.77 4.17 4.13
N HIS A 116 4.86 5.15 4.07
CA HIS A 116 5.10 6.49 4.60
C HIS A 116 5.40 6.45 6.09
N ASN A 117 4.59 5.72 6.87
CA ASN A 117 4.76 5.62 8.33
C ASN A 117 6.06 4.91 8.73
N HIS A 118 6.69 4.17 7.81
CA HIS A 118 8.00 3.51 7.96
C HIS A 118 9.12 4.12 7.10
N SER A 119 8.96 5.37 6.65
CA SER A 119 9.92 6.03 5.74
C SER A 119 11.31 6.26 6.33
N ASP A 120 11.49 6.06 7.61
CA ASP A 120 12.79 6.05 8.27
C ASP A 120 13.67 4.85 7.85
N ARG A 121 13.05 3.74 7.40
CA ARG A 121 13.75 2.55 6.92
C ARG A 121 13.36 2.18 5.49
N VAL A 122 12.08 2.31 5.11
CA VAL A 122 11.60 2.04 3.75
C VAL A 122 11.89 3.25 2.86
N ARG A 123 12.82 3.09 1.90
CA ARG A 123 13.22 4.19 1.00
C ARG A 123 12.77 3.99 -0.43
N MET A 124 12.32 2.77 -0.78
CA MET A 124 11.82 2.45 -2.11
C MET A 124 10.72 1.40 -1.99
N ALA A 125 9.65 1.57 -2.77
CA ALA A 125 8.57 0.60 -2.86
C ALA A 125 8.02 0.58 -4.29
N ASN A 126 8.14 -0.57 -4.98
CA ASN A 126 7.80 -0.72 -6.38
C ASN A 126 6.54 -1.57 -6.53
N LEU A 127 5.47 -0.95 -7.00
CA LEU A 127 4.23 -1.66 -7.30
C LEU A 127 4.45 -2.62 -8.48
N ALA A 128 3.94 -3.82 -8.39
CA ALA A 128 3.96 -4.79 -9.47
C ALA A 128 2.59 -4.83 -10.20
N GLN A 129 2.49 -4.30 -11.45
CA GLN A 129 3.56 -3.67 -12.22
C GLN A 129 3.03 -2.42 -12.94
N THR A 130 3.79 -1.85 -13.88
CA THR A 130 3.39 -0.61 -14.54
C THR A 130 2.28 -0.82 -15.55
N VAL A 131 2.40 -1.82 -16.45
CA VAL A 131 1.49 -2.03 -17.59
C VAL A 131 1.05 -3.49 -17.70
N ASN A 132 -0.26 -3.72 -17.80
CA ASN A 132 -0.91 -4.98 -18.16
C ASN A 132 -0.62 -6.20 -17.27
N VAL A 133 0.18 -6.11 -16.24
CA VAL A 133 0.60 -7.24 -15.40
C VAL A 133 0.23 -6.99 -13.95
N LEU A 134 -0.40 -7.95 -13.30
CA LEU A 134 -0.79 -7.90 -11.88
C LEU A 134 -1.58 -6.62 -11.56
N GLN A 135 -1.24 -5.91 -10.50
CA GLN A 135 -1.88 -4.64 -10.13
C GLN A 135 -1.33 -3.48 -10.99
N ALA A 136 -1.54 -3.56 -12.30
CA ALA A 136 -1.04 -2.57 -13.24
C ALA A 136 -1.66 -1.18 -13.02
N VAL A 137 -0.86 -0.14 -13.13
CA VAL A 137 -1.35 1.25 -13.07
C VAL A 137 -1.96 1.69 -14.40
N ILE A 138 -1.51 1.09 -15.53
CA ILE A 138 -1.96 1.38 -16.88
C ILE A 138 -2.35 0.07 -17.56
N LEU A 139 -3.48 0.06 -18.24
CA LEU A 139 -3.86 -1.02 -19.15
C LEU A 139 -3.84 -0.51 -20.59
N THR A 140 -3.33 -1.34 -21.48
CA THR A 140 -3.25 -1.06 -22.92
C THR A 140 -3.77 -2.23 -23.72
N ASP A 141 -4.40 -1.92 -24.86
CA ASP A 141 -4.85 -2.86 -25.86
C ASP A 141 -4.67 -2.20 -27.23
N GLU A 142 -3.63 -2.60 -27.97
CA GLU A 142 -3.19 -1.95 -29.21
C GLU A 142 -2.95 -0.44 -28.97
N GLU A 143 -3.69 0.43 -29.71
CA GLU A 143 -3.61 1.89 -29.56
C GLU A 143 -4.43 2.46 -28.39
N LYS A 144 -5.19 1.63 -27.70
CA LYS A 144 -6.02 2.07 -26.54
C LYS A 144 -5.22 2.04 -25.27
N MET A 145 -5.49 3.00 -24.42
CA MET A 145 -4.90 3.08 -23.08
C MET A 145 -5.95 3.55 -22.07
N LEU A 146 -5.93 3.00 -20.88
CA LEU A 146 -6.68 3.52 -19.75
C LEU A 146 -5.85 3.52 -18.47
N LEU A 147 -6.21 4.42 -17.58
CA LEU A 147 -5.61 4.57 -16.25
C LEU A 147 -6.49 3.81 -15.24
N THR A 148 -5.91 2.90 -14.49
CA THR A 148 -6.64 2.09 -13.51
C THR A 148 -6.97 2.88 -12.23
N PRO A 149 -7.87 2.42 -11.36
CA PRO A 149 -8.07 3.01 -10.03
C PRO A 149 -6.77 3.11 -9.22
N THR A 150 -5.86 2.14 -9.37
CA THR A 150 -4.53 2.18 -8.75
C THR A 150 -3.67 3.35 -9.25
N TYR A 151 -3.72 3.70 -10.53
CA TYR A 151 -3.03 4.87 -11.07
C TYR A 151 -3.44 6.15 -10.34
N HIS A 152 -4.74 6.35 -10.17
CA HIS A 152 -5.25 7.56 -9.52
C HIS A 152 -4.80 7.66 -8.06
N VAL A 153 -4.67 6.54 -7.35
CA VAL A 153 -4.06 6.53 -6.01
C VAL A 153 -2.60 6.96 -6.08
N MET A 154 -1.80 6.33 -6.95
CA MET A 154 -0.38 6.67 -7.10
C MET A 154 -0.19 8.16 -7.42
N GLU A 155 -1.02 8.71 -8.31
CA GLU A 155 -1.00 10.14 -8.67
C GLU A 155 -1.39 11.03 -7.49
N MET A 156 -2.41 10.67 -6.71
CA MET A 156 -2.81 11.42 -5.52
C MET A 156 -1.71 11.43 -4.44
N TYR A 157 -0.93 10.36 -4.33
CA TYR A 157 0.14 10.20 -3.33
C TYR A 157 1.45 10.90 -3.71
N ASN A 158 1.59 11.44 -4.92
CA ASN A 158 2.78 12.20 -5.34
C ASN A 158 3.09 13.40 -4.43
N VAL A 159 2.09 13.93 -3.72
CA VAL A 159 2.28 15.03 -2.76
C VAL A 159 3.17 14.66 -1.56
N HIS A 160 3.38 13.38 -1.33
CA HIS A 160 4.26 12.87 -0.26
C HIS A 160 5.70 12.66 -0.73
N GLN A 161 5.96 12.76 -2.04
CA GLN A 161 7.31 12.60 -2.60
C GLN A 161 8.22 13.72 -2.09
N ASP A 162 9.42 13.36 -1.62
CA ASP A 162 10.42 14.27 -1.05
C ASP A 162 9.90 15.12 0.13
N ALA A 163 8.80 14.72 0.74
CA ALA A 163 8.20 15.38 1.89
C ALA A 163 8.71 14.80 3.22
N ILE A 164 8.53 15.54 4.29
CA ILE A 164 8.89 15.12 5.65
C ILE A 164 7.69 14.45 6.29
N LEU A 165 7.85 13.22 6.77
CA LEU A 165 6.81 12.52 7.53
C LEU A 165 6.40 13.32 8.76
N LEU A 166 5.09 13.47 8.98
CA LEU A 166 4.54 14.02 10.21
C LEU A 166 4.01 12.89 11.11
N PRO A 167 4.36 12.90 12.40
CA PRO A 167 3.82 11.93 13.35
C PRO A 167 2.30 11.98 13.38
N LEU A 168 1.65 10.83 13.31
CA LEU A 168 0.21 10.72 13.30
C LEU A 168 -0.26 9.76 14.40
N ASN A 169 -1.29 10.18 15.14
CA ASN A 169 -1.97 9.31 16.10
C ASN A 169 -3.40 9.08 15.60
N LEU A 170 -3.64 7.91 15.04
CA LEU A 170 -4.92 7.52 14.48
C LEU A 170 -5.71 6.68 15.49
N LYS A 171 -6.96 7.13 15.77
CA LYS A 171 -7.97 6.30 16.44
C LYS A 171 -9.08 6.04 15.43
N THR A 172 -9.42 4.79 15.21
CA THR A 172 -10.40 4.38 14.22
C THR A 172 -11.35 3.35 14.80
N ASN A 173 -12.53 3.25 14.21
CA ASN A 173 -13.43 2.12 14.43
C ASN A 173 -12.84 0.84 13.85
N ASP A 174 -13.44 -0.29 14.20
CA ASP A 174 -13.13 -1.58 13.61
C ASP A 174 -14.09 -1.86 12.43
N TYR A 175 -13.55 -2.28 11.29
CA TYR A 175 -14.27 -2.97 10.24
C TYR A 175 -14.33 -4.45 10.57
N VAL A 176 -15.53 -4.99 10.80
CA VAL A 176 -15.73 -6.35 11.31
C VAL A 176 -16.33 -7.25 10.23
N PHE A 177 -15.72 -8.41 10.03
CA PHE A 177 -16.24 -9.49 9.19
C PHE A 177 -16.15 -10.83 9.94
N GLY A 178 -17.29 -11.43 10.24
CA GLY A 178 -17.34 -12.63 11.10
C GLY A 178 -16.80 -12.33 12.52
N ASN A 179 -15.77 -13.07 12.92
CA ASN A 179 -15.09 -12.89 14.21
C ASN A 179 -13.79 -12.09 14.10
N GLU A 180 -13.47 -11.59 12.91
CA GLU A 180 -12.23 -10.88 12.63
C GLU A 180 -12.49 -9.39 12.44
N LYS A 181 -11.46 -8.59 12.63
CA LYS A 181 -11.54 -7.14 12.53
C LYS A 181 -10.28 -6.52 11.94
N LEU A 182 -10.47 -5.40 11.26
CA LEU A 182 -9.44 -4.54 10.70
C LEU A 182 -9.69 -3.09 11.14
N PRO A 183 -8.69 -2.22 11.16
CA PRO A 183 -8.94 -0.80 11.31
C PRO A 183 -9.80 -0.29 10.14
N ALA A 184 -10.86 0.47 10.45
CA ALA A 184 -11.73 1.00 9.40
C ALA A 184 -11.06 2.09 8.55
N VAL A 185 -10.04 2.77 9.10
CA VAL A 185 -9.31 3.85 8.42
C VAL A 185 -7.82 3.60 8.51
N SER A 186 -7.11 3.85 7.40
CA SER A 186 -5.65 3.98 7.34
C SER A 186 -5.27 5.40 6.98
N ALA A 187 -4.15 5.91 7.51
CA ALA A 187 -3.72 7.29 7.27
C ALA A 187 -2.20 7.44 7.29
N SER A 188 -1.73 8.44 6.55
CA SER A 188 -0.38 9.01 6.69
C SER A 188 -0.42 10.53 6.51
N ALA A 189 0.60 11.22 6.99
CA ALA A 189 0.70 12.67 6.86
C ALA A 189 2.15 13.10 6.59
N SER A 190 2.31 14.14 5.78
CA SER A 190 3.62 14.73 5.51
C SER A 190 3.56 16.23 5.34
N ARG A 191 4.73 16.86 5.36
CA ARG A 191 4.91 18.27 4.99
C ARG A 191 5.89 18.35 3.83
N ASP A 192 5.45 18.98 2.76
CA ASP A 192 6.28 19.17 1.57
C ASP A 192 7.30 20.30 1.75
N THR A 193 8.14 20.49 0.74
CA THR A 193 9.18 21.53 0.70
C THR A 193 8.62 22.96 0.65
N GLN A 194 7.33 23.14 0.33
CA GLN A 194 6.63 24.44 0.33
C GLN A 194 5.97 24.71 1.67
N GLY A 195 6.03 23.77 2.61
CA GLY A 195 5.43 23.88 3.95
C GLY A 195 3.95 23.49 3.99
N LEU A 196 3.37 22.96 2.90
CA LEU A 196 2.01 22.45 2.87
C LEU A 196 1.94 21.11 3.60
N THR A 197 0.89 20.93 4.37
CA THR A 197 0.61 19.65 5.05
C THR A 197 -0.36 18.84 4.21
N HIS A 198 0.03 17.62 3.90
CA HIS A 198 -0.76 16.65 3.16
C HIS A 198 -1.15 15.49 4.08
N ILE A 199 -2.39 15.06 3.99
CA ILE A 199 -2.94 13.94 4.75
C ILE A 199 -3.64 13.02 3.76
N SER A 200 -3.22 11.76 3.71
CA SER A 200 -3.88 10.71 2.95
C SER A 200 -4.69 9.82 3.88
N LEU A 201 -5.95 9.64 3.55
CA LEU A 201 -6.92 8.84 4.30
C LEU A 201 -7.48 7.75 3.39
N VAL A 202 -7.57 6.53 3.89
CA VAL A 202 -8.19 5.40 3.19
C VAL A 202 -9.26 4.80 4.07
N ASN A 203 -10.50 4.80 3.61
CA ASN A 203 -11.57 4.04 4.23
C ASN A 203 -11.47 2.56 3.79
N ILE A 204 -11.14 1.68 4.72
CA ILE A 204 -11.03 0.23 4.50
C ILE A 204 -12.40 -0.45 4.70
N ASP A 205 -13.30 0.16 5.48
CA ASP A 205 -14.63 -0.40 5.71
C ASP A 205 -15.47 -0.28 4.44
N SER A 206 -15.78 -1.41 3.82
CA SER A 206 -16.55 -1.50 2.59
C SER A 206 -18.04 -1.18 2.75
N LYS A 207 -18.53 -1.05 3.97
CA LYS A 207 -19.96 -0.90 4.29
C LYS A 207 -20.32 0.50 4.80
N ASN A 208 -19.41 1.11 5.56
CA ASN A 208 -19.73 2.30 6.30
C ASN A 208 -18.82 3.46 5.93
N ALA A 209 -19.41 4.62 5.71
CA ALA A 209 -18.66 5.86 5.68
C ALA A 209 -18.04 6.13 7.07
N GLN A 210 -16.84 6.69 7.09
CA GLN A 210 -16.15 7.04 8.32
C GLN A 210 -16.11 8.56 8.49
N GLU A 211 -16.60 9.03 9.61
CA GLU A 211 -16.43 10.44 10.01
C GLU A 211 -15.05 10.59 10.67
N VAL A 212 -14.25 11.51 10.16
CA VAL A 212 -12.87 11.72 10.62
C VAL A 212 -12.70 13.14 11.12
N ALA A 213 -12.38 13.28 12.42
CA ALA A 213 -11.96 14.54 13.00
C ALA A 213 -10.43 14.65 12.95
N ILE A 214 -9.92 15.74 12.36
CA ILE A 214 -8.50 16.00 12.22
C ILE A 214 -8.07 17.13 13.13
N GLU A 215 -7.17 16.86 14.08
CA GLU A 215 -6.53 17.88 14.91
C GLU A 215 -5.08 18.07 14.43
N LEU A 216 -4.78 19.26 13.93
CA LEU A 216 -3.43 19.64 13.51
C LEU A 216 -2.76 20.47 14.62
N ARG A 217 -1.68 19.93 15.19
CA ARG A 217 -0.92 20.59 16.26
C ARG A 217 0.32 21.27 15.73
N GLY A 218 0.62 22.46 16.29
CA GLY A 218 1.84 23.21 15.96
C GLY A 218 1.78 24.05 14.68
N GLY A 219 0.60 24.25 14.09
CA GLY A 219 0.39 25.09 12.91
C GLY A 219 -0.92 25.86 12.95
N LYS A 220 -1.03 26.89 12.09
CA LYS A 220 -2.29 27.57 11.79
C LYS A 220 -2.60 27.34 10.33
N TYR A 221 -3.81 26.87 10.04
CA TYR A 221 -4.27 26.57 8.70
C TYR A 221 -5.46 27.46 8.37
N THR A 222 -5.47 28.04 7.19
CA THR A 222 -6.50 28.99 6.75
C THR A 222 -7.46 28.38 5.74
N SER A 223 -7.05 27.29 5.11
CA SER A 223 -7.87 26.57 4.12
C SER A 223 -7.49 25.10 4.08
N VAL A 224 -8.43 24.29 3.65
CA VAL A 224 -8.24 22.86 3.35
C VAL A 224 -8.85 22.60 1.98
N THR A 225 -8.12 21.91 1.14
CA THR A 225 -8.60 21.38 -0.15
C THR A 225 -8.40 19.86 -0.15
N GLY A 226 -9.15 19.14 -0.95
CA GLY A 226 -9.04 17.69 -0.99
C GLY A 226 -9.47 17.13 -2.34
N ARG A 227 -8.98 15.92 -2.61
CA ARG A 227 -9.41 15.06 -3.71
C ARG A 227 -9.93 13.77 -3.10
N ILE A 228 -10.91 13.16 -3.72
CA ILE A 228 -11.47 11.89 -3.31
C ILE A 228 -11.56 10.97 -4.53
N LEU A 229 -11.11 9.73 -4.36
CA LEU A 229 -11.39 8.62 -5.26
C LEU A 229 -12.43 7.74 -4.60
N ASN A 230 -13.58 7.60 -5.21
CA ASN A 230 -14.67 6.78 -4.70
C ASN A 230 -15.44 6.11 -5.82
N SER A 231 -16.20 5.08 -5.47
CA SER A 231 -17.17 4.42 -6.33
C SER A 231 -18.28 3.81 -5.50
N GLU A 232 -19.38 3.40 -6.13
CA GLU A 232 -20.50 2.74 -5.45
C GLU A 232 -20.18 1.30 -5.06
N LYS A 233 -19.31 0.63 -5.82
CA LYS A 233 -18.94 -0.77 -5.61
C LYS A 233 -17.44 -0.96 -5.60
N LEU A 234 -16.98 -1.92 -4.81
CA LEU A 234 -15.57 -2.33 -4.78
C LEU A 234 -15.10 -2.95 -6.10
N GLN A 235 -16.02 -3.51 -6.89
CA GLN A 235 -15.76 -4.14 -8.18
C GLN A 235 -15.69 -3.15 -9.34
N ASP A 236 -16.05 -1.88 -9.12
CA ASP A 236 -16.01 -0.86 -10.16
C ASP A 236 -14.58 -0.63 -10.65
N HIS A 237 -14.46 -0.43 -11.96
CA HIS A 237 -13.19 -0.27 -12.68
C HIS A 237 -13.42 0.56 -13.95
N ASN A 238 -12.36 1.02 -14.56
CA ASN A 238 -12.36 1.78 -15.82
C ASN A 238 -12.55 0.84 -17.02
#